data_4d3b7fd95e6413db86509bccca1f6145
#
_entry.id   4d3b7fd95e6413db86509bccca1f6145
#
_cell.length_a   1.000
_cell.length_b   1.000
_cell.length_c   1.000
_cell.angle_alpha   90.00
_cell.angle_beta   90.00
_cell.angle_gamma   90.00
#
_symmetry.space_group_name_H-M   'P 1'
#
loop_
_entity.id
_entity.type
_entity.pdbx_description
1 polymer ?
#
loop_
_entity_poly.entity_id
_entity_poly.type
_entity_poly.pdbx_seq_one_letter_code
_entity_poly.pdbx_strand_id
1 'polypeptide(L)'
;MTTITGQKAKMLAGEFYIASDPELSAAHLRAQALLARFNATPADAADERCLLLTELLARFGQETVLKPTFRCDYGFNIVIGDRTFINFDCIFLDCNRITIGDEVQIAPGVHIYTATHPLEVKARRSGVEYALPVSIGDGVWLGGGAIVGPGVTIGE
;
A
#
# COMPACT_ATOMS: atom_id res chain seq x y z
N MET A 1 4.99 22.68 19.76
CA MET A 1 4.42 21.69 18.81
C MET A 1 4.74 22.19 17.42
N THR A 2 5.48 21.41 16.64
CA THR A 2 5.80 21.76 15.24
C THR A 2 4.54 21.58 14.41
N THR A 3 4.05 22.65 13.79
CA THR A 3 2.87 22.57 12.91
C THR A 3 3.24 21.72 11.69
N ILE A 4 2.54 20.61 11.46
CA ILE A 4 2.73 19.78 10.26
C ILE A 4 2.18 20.55 9.07
N THR A 5 3.04 20.86 8.10
CA THR A 5 2.69 21.61 6.90
C THR A 5 2.78 20.68 5.66
N GLY A 6 1.82 20.78 4.75
CA GLY A 6 1.71 19.93 3.55
C GLY A 6 0.79 18.73 3.73
N GLN A 7 0.04 18.39 2.67
CA GLN A 7 -0.99 17.35 2.75
C GLN A 7 -0.38 15.96 2.91
N LYS A 8 0.76 15.70 2.27
CA LYS A 8 1.49 14.43 2.43
C LYS A 8 1.98 14.22 3.86
N ALA A 9 2.51 15.26 4.50
CA ALA A 9 2.96 15.16 5.89
C ALA A 9 1.79 14.88 6.84
N LYS A 10 0.63 15.50 6.64
CA LYS A 10 -0.61 15.23 7.37
C LYS A 10 -1.10 13.81 7.16
N MET A 11 -1.13 13.34 5.91
CA MET A 11 -1.52 11.97 5.54
C MET A 11 -0.68 10.94 6.32
N LEU A 12 0.65 11.11 6.33
CA LEU A 12 1.57 10.20 7.03
C LEU A 12 1.49 10.30 8.56
N ALA A 13 1.06 11.45 9.09
CA ALA A 13 0.84 11.66 10.52
C ALA A 13 -0.52 11.13 11.01
N GLY A 14 -1.39 10.65 10.11
CA GLY A 14 -2.76 10.24 10.46
C GLY A 14 -3.71 11.40 10.72
N GLU A 15 -3.33 12.61 10.31
CA GLU A 15 -4.18 13.79 10.38
C GLU A 15 -5.11 13.90 9.17
N PHE A 16 -6.13 14.75 9.26
CA PHE A 16 -6.98 15.05 8.10
C PHE A 16 -6.18 15.76 6.99
N TYR A 17 -6.30 15.25 5.78
CA TYR A 17 -5.63 15.77 4.58
C TYR A 17 -6.59 15.79 3.38
N ILE A 18 -6.18 16.47 2.31
CA ILE A 18 -6.88 16.54 1.03
C ILE A 18 -6.10 15.75 -0.01
N ALA A 19 -6.67 14.66 -0.51
CA ALA A 19 -6.01 13.75 -1.46
C ALA A 19 -5.75 14.38 -2.84
N SER A 20 -6.53 15.37 -3.25
CA SER A 20 -6.35 16.09 -4.52
C SER A 20 -5.22 17.13 -4.51
N ASP A 21 -4.38 17.13 -3.47
CA ASP A 21 -3.16 17.95 -3.42
C ASP A 21 -2.24 17.63 -4.60
N PRO A 22 -1.59 18.65 -5.22
CA PRO A 22 -0.73 18.45 -6.40
C PRO A 22 0.44 17.48 -6.17
N GLU A 23 1.09 17.50 -4.99
CA GLU A 23 2.18 16.57 -4.67
C GLU A 23 1.67 15.12 -4.62
N LEU A 24 0.54 14.89 -3.95
CA LEU A 24 -0.08 13.57 -3.85
C LEU A 24 -0.58 13.08 -5.21
N SER A 25 -1.19 13.96 -6.00
CA SER A 25 -1.66 13.63 -7.35
C SER A 25 -0.51 13.24 -8.28
N ALA A 26 0.61 13.96 -8.23
CA ALA A 26 1.79 13.62 -9.02
C ALA A 26 2.41 12.26 -8.59
N ALA A 27 2.49 12.01 -7.28
CA ALA A 27 2.97 10.75 -6.74
C ALA A 27 2.08 9.56 -7.14
N HIS A 28 0.76 9.74 -7.08
CA HIS A 28 -0.21 8.75 -7.53
C HIS A 28 -0.04 8.42 -9.03
N LEU A 29 0.03 9.44 -9.89
CA LEU A 29 0.23 9.23 -11.34
C LEU A 29 1.52 8.46 -11.64
N ARG A 30 2.61 8.76 -10.93
CA ARG A 30 3.87 7.99 -11.07
C ARG A 30 3.67 6.52 -10.70
N ALA A 31 2.99 6.24 -9.58
CA ALA A 31 2.72 4.87 -9.15
C ALA A 31 1.83 4.13 -10.16
N GLN A 32 0.78 4.78 -10.69
CA GLN A 32 -0.10 4.16 -11.70
C GLN A 32 0.66 3.82 -12.99
N ALA A 33 1.62 4.64 -13.42
CA ALA A 33 2.45 4.36 -14.59
C ALA A 33 3.34 3.11 -14.38
N LEU A 34 3.96 2.95 -13.20
CA LEU A 34 4.74 1.76 -12.85
C LEU A 34 3.86 0.52 -12.74
N LEU A 35 2.69 0.63 -12.12
CA LEU A 35 1.72 -0.45 -12.00
C LEU A 35 1.20 -0.92 -13.35
N ALA A 36 0.95 -0.02 -14.29
CA ALA A 36 0.53 -0.38 -15.65
C ALA A 36 1.60 -1.26 -16.33
N ARG A 37 2.88 -0.90 -16.20
CA ARG A 37 4.00 -1.70 -16.72
C ARG A 37 4.11 -3.04 -16.01
N PHE A 38 4.09 -3.06 -14.68
CA PHE A 38 4.16 -4.27 -13.87
C PHE A 38 3.05 -5.26 -14.23
N ASN A 39 1.81 -4.79 -14.29
CA ASN A 39 0.64 -5.63 -14.56
C ASN A 39 0.59 -6.16 -16.01
N ALA A 40 1.34 -5.56 -16.93
CA ALA A 40 1.48 -6.00 -18.32
C ALA A 40 2.68 -6.92 -18.57
N THR A 41 3.49 -7.23 -17.55
CA THR A 41 4.68 -8.07 -17.72
C THR A 41 4.32 -9.49 -18.15
N PRO A 42 5.09 -10.11 -19.09
CA PRO A 42 4.95 -11.53 -19.44
C PRO A 42 5.16 -12.45 -18.24
N ALA A 43 4.64 -13.69 -18.32
CA ALA A 43 4.67 -14.63 -17.20
C ALA A 43 6.09 -15.00 -16.75
N ASP A 44 7.06 -15.00 -17.65
CA ASP A 44 8.47 -15.34 -17.46
C ASP A 44 9.38 -14.14 -17.12
N ALA A 45 8.84 -12.92 -17.04
CA ALA A 45 9.59 -11.69 -16.77
C ALA A 45 9.83 -11.41 -15.28
N ALA A 46 10.37 -12.37 -14.52
CA ALA A 46 10.57 -12.24 -13.07
C ALA A 46 11.50 -11.09 -12.70
N ASP A 47 12.61 -10.93 -13.43
CA ASP A 47 13.61 -9.88 -13.17
C ASP A 47 13.03 -8.48 -13.43
N GLU A 48 12.27 -8.31 -14.51
CA GLU A 48 11.60 -7.04 -14.81
C GLU A 48 10.59 -6.66 -13.74
N ARG A 49 9.81 -7.65 -13.25
CA ARG A 49 8.89 -7.43 -12.12
C ARG A 49 9.61 -6.97 -10.87
N CYS A 50 10.73 -7.62 -10.53
CA CYS A 50 11.54 -7.25 -9.38
C CYS A 50 12.06 -5.81 -9.48
N LEU A 51 12.57 -5.40 -10.64
CA LEU A 51 13.01 -4.02 -10.88
C LEU A 51 11.88 -3.00 -10.74
N LEU A 52 10.71 -3.28 -11.33
CA LEU A 52 9.55 -2.39 -11.26
C LEU A 52 9.02 -2.25 -9.83
N LEU A 53 8.98 -3.35 -9.05
CA LEU A 53 8.55 -3.32 -7.65
C LEU A 53 9.57 -2.62 -6.75
N THR A 54 10.87 -2.77 -7.02
CA THR A 54 11.92 -2.04 -6.29
C THR A 54 11.86 -0.53 -6.57
N GLU A 55 11.45 -0.12 -7.77
CA GLU A 55 11.22 1.31 -8.09
C GLU A 55 9.93 1.85 -7.48
N LEU A 56 8.89 1.03 -7.39
CA LEU A 56 7.56 1.43 -6.92
C LEU A 56 7.49 1.50 -5.39
N LEU A 57 8.01 0.47 -4.69
CA LEU A 57 7.79 0.26 -3.26
C LEU A 57 8.92 0.88 -2.42
N ALA A 58 8.61 1.24 -1.17
CA ALA A 58 9.61 1.71 -0.22
C ALA A 58 10.67 0.64 0.08
N ARG A 59 10.26 -0.63 0.16
CA ARG A 59 11.13 -1.80 0.25
C ARG A 59 10.42 -3.00 -0.39
N PHE A 60 11.17 -3.73 -1.21
CA PHE A 60 10.79 -5.05 -1.72
C PHE A 60 11.88 -6.04 -1.32
N GLY A 61 11.55 -6.99 -0.43
CA GLY A 61 12.50 -7.90 0.20
C GLY A 61 13.11 -8.91 -0.78
N GLN A 62 14.19 -9.55 -0.34
CA GLN A 62 14.88 -10.59 -1.11
C GLN A 62 14.04 -11.87 -1.15
N GLU A 63 14.11 -12.62 -2.25
CA GLU A 63 13.35 -13.86 -2.48
C GLU A 63 11.83 -13.68 -2.31
N THR A 64 11.36 -12.44 -2.41
CA THR A 64 9.95 -12.07 -2.29
C THR A 64 9.30 -12.06 -3.67
N VAL A 65 8.07 -12.56 -3.74
CA VAL A 65 7.28 -12.64 -4.97
C VAL A 65 5.96 -11.90 -4.79
N LEU A 66 5.68 -10.97 -5.70
CA LEU A 66 4.38 -10.34 -5.85
C LEU A 66 3.87 -10.60 -7.26
N LYS A 67 2.68 -11.20 -7.36
CA LYS A 67 2.08 -11.56 -8.66
C LYS A 67 1.16 -10.47 -9.19
N PRO A 68 1.18 -10.19 -10.50
CA PRO A 68 0.17 -9.34 -11.13
C PRO A 68 -1.19 -10.09 -11.15
N THR A 69 -2.32 -9.37 -11.10
CA THR A 69 -2.39 -7.92 -11.03
C THR A 69 -2.25 -7.44 -9.57
N PHE A 70 -1.64 -6.27 -9.44
CA PHE A 70 -1.50 -5.59 -8.14
C PHE A 70 -1.90 -4.13 -8.29
N ARG A 71 -2.48 -3.56 -7.24
CA ARG A 71 -2.86 -2.15 -7.19
C ARG A 71 -2.46 -1.51 -5.87
N CYS A 72 -1.99 -0.28 -5.92
CA CYS A 72 -1.75 0.56 -4.75
C CYS A 72 -1.98 2.02 -5.10
N ASP A 73 -1.99 2.92 -4.09
CA ASP A 73 -2.12 4.36 -4.34
C ASP A 73 -0.78 4.98 -4.74
N TYR A 74 0.25 4.77 -3.95
CA TYR A 74 1.54 5.45 -4.10
C TYR A 74 2.73 4.50 -4.21
N GLY A 75 2.71 3.36 -3.52
CA GLY A 75 3.79 2.40 -3.40
C GLY A 75 4.87 2.79 -2.39
N PHE A 76 5.21 4.07 -2.27
CA PHE A 76 6.30 4.53 -1.39
C PHE A 76 6.03 4.35 0.11
N ASN A 77 4.83 3.97 0.50
CA ASN A 77 4.46 3.64 1.88
C ASN A 77 4.43 2.13 2.16
N ILE A 78 4.72 1.29 1.16
CA ILE A 78 4.68 -0.16 1.29
C ILE A 78 6.08 -0.70 1.53
N VAL A 79 6.24 -1.43 2.64
CA VAL A 79 7.46 -2.17 3.01
C VAL A 79 7.10 -3.64 3.06
N ILE A 80 7.80 -4.46 2.29
CA ILE A 80 7.63 -5.92 2.26
C ILE A 80 8.94 -6.57 2.65
N GLY A 81 8.87 -7.52 3.58
CA GLY A 81 9.99 -8.30 4.06
C GLY A 81 10.50 -9.34 3.05
N ASP A 82 11.43 -10.16 3.50
CA ASP A 82 12.11 -11.16 2.69
C ASP A 82 11.29 -12.46 2.64
N ARG A 83 11.45 -13.28 1.58
CA ARG A 83 10.80 -14.59 1.40
C ARG A 83 9.27 -14.55 1.53
N THR A 84 8.66 -13.39 1.28
CA THR A 84 7.22 -13.17 1.34
C THR A 84 6.58 -13.45 -0.01
N PHE A 85 5.42 -14.08 -0.01
CA PHE A 85 4.67 -14.39 -1.22
C PHE A 85 3.31 -13.68 -1.22
N ILE A 86 3.08 -12.85 -2.24
CA ILE A 86 1.82 -12.14 -2.47
C ILE A 86 1.21 -12.61 -3.79
N ASN A 87 0.03 -13.19 -3.71
CA ASN A 87 -0.66 -13.79 -4.85
C ASN A 87 -1.41 -12.73 -5.68
N PHE A 88 -2.16 -13.19 -6.67
CA PHE A 88 -2.86 -12.37 -7.67
C PHE A 88 -3.91 -11.43 -7.08
N ASP A 89 -4.15 -10.31 -7.76
CA ASP A 89 -5.28 -9.41 -7.57
C ASP A 89 -5.35 -8.76 -6.18
N CYS A 90 -4.21 -8.56 -5.55
CA CYS A 90 -4.14 -7.87 -4.26
C CYS A 90 -4.18 -6.34 -4.44
N ILE A 91 -4.83 -5.64 -3.46
CA ILE A 91 -4.99 -4.19 -3.45
C ILE A 91 -4.50 -3.63 -2.11
N PHE A 92 -3.46 -2.80 -2.14
CA PHE A 92 -2.92 -2.14 -0.96
C PHE A 92 -3.07 -0.62 -1.08
N LEU A 93 -4.08 -0.03 -0.41
CA LEU A 93 -4.28 1.42 -0.40
C LEU A 93 -3.36 2.04 0.64
N ASP A 94 -2.18 2.46 0.19
CA ASP A 94 -1.05 2.89 1.00
C ASP A 94 -1.00 4.40 1.23
N CYS A 95 -2.13 5.01 1.58
CA CYS A 95 -2.15 6.41 2.03
C CYS A 95 -1.35 6.61 3.33
N ASN A 96 -1.19 5.57 4.15
CA ASN A 96 -0.23 5.52 5.25
C ASN A 96 0.60 4.25 5.13
N ARG A 97 1.54 4.03 6.05
CA ARG A 97 2.47 2.91 6.01
C ARG A 97 1.76 1.56 6.07
N ILE A 98 2.14 0.67 5.16
CA ILE A 98 1.86 -0.76 5.20
C ILE A 98 3.19 -1.47 5.39
N THR A 99 3.34 -2.17 6.51
CA THR A 99 4.53 -2.98 6.81
C THR A 99 4.13 -4.45 6.81
N ILE A 100 4.79 -5.24 5.97
CA ILE A 100 4.63 -6.68 5.87
C ILE A 100 5.97 -7.31 6.23
N GLY A 101 5.96 -8.22 7.18
CA GLY A 101 7.15 -8.90 7.68
C GLY A 101 7.76 -9.91 6.70
N ASP A 102 8.65 -10.72 7.22
CA ASP A 102 9.33 -11.80 6.50
C ASP A 102 8.44 -13.05 6.47
N GLU A 103 8.62 -13.89 5.43
CA GLU A 103 7.97 -15.22 5.30
C GLU A 103 6.43 -15.17 5.34
N VAL A 104 5.83 -14.01 5.05
CA VAL A 104 4.37 -13.82 5.00
C VAL A 104 3.80 -14.44 3.73
N GLN A 105 2.62 -15.06 3.84
CA GLN A 105 1.89 -15.59 2.71
C GLN A 105 0.55 -14.88 2.55
N ILE A 106 0.33 -14.25 1.41
CA ILE A 106 -0.89 -13.52 1.09
C ILE A 106 -1.57 -14.18 -0.09
N ALA A 107 -2.78 -14.69 0.15
CA ALA A 107 -3.59 -15.38 -0.85
C ALA A 107 -4.24 -14.39 -1.85
N PRO A 108 -4.84 -14.88 -2.96
CA PRO A 108 -5.42 -13.99 -3.97
C PRO A 108 -6.51 -13.08 -3.44
N GLY A 109 -6.60 -11.87 -3.99
CA GLY A 109 -7.67 -10.93 -3.71
C GLY A 109 -7.66 -10.36 -2.30
N VAL A 110 -6.53 -10.38 -1.60
CA VAL A 110 -6.39 -9.75 -0.28
C VAL A 110 -6.29 -8.25 -0.45
N HIS A 111 -7.05 -7.50 0.38
CA HIS A 111 -7.03 -6.05 0.39
C HIS A 111 -6.49 -5.53 1.73
N ILE A 112 -5.58 -4.56 1.68
CA ILE A 112 -5.06 -3.84 2.84
C ILE A 112 -5.35 -2.35 2.65
N TYR A 113 -6.14 -1.77 3.55
CA TYR A 113 -6.56 -0.38 3.45
C TYR A 113 -6.04 0.43 4.63
N THR A 114 -5.23 1.44 4.37
CA THR A 114 -4.84 2.42 5.38
C THR A 114 -5.75 3.63 5.39
N ALA A 115 -6.38 3.95 4.24
CA ALA A 115 -7.25 5.09 4.05
C ALA A 115 -8.62 4.89 4.69
N THR A 116 -9.17 5.96 5.26
CA THR A 116 -10.54 6.00 5.81
C THR A 116 -11.10 7.43 5.76
N HIS A 117 -12.39 7.56 6.06
CA HIS A 117 -13.11 8.81 6.01
C HIS A 117 -13.81 9.12 7.33
N PRO A 118 -14.05 10.40 7.65
CA PRO A 118 -14.88 10.79 8.79
C PRO A 118 -16.27 10.15 8.72
N LEU A 119 -16.74 9.60 9.82
CA LEU A 119 -18.11 9.07 9.92
C LEU A 119 -19.16 10.19 9.84
N GLU A 120 -18.83 11.38 10.35
CA GLU A 120 -19.70 12.56 10.27
C GLU A 120 -19.85 13.01 8.81
N VAL A 121 -21.09 13.12 8.33
CA VAL A 121 -21.42 13.37 6.93
C VAL A 121 -20.89 14.70 6.42
N LYS A 122 -20.97 15.77 7.24
CA LYS A 122 -20.50 17.11 6.87
C LYS A 122 -18.98 17.13 6.67
N ALA A 123 -18.24 16.50 7.59
CA ALA A 123 -16.79 16.39 7.47
C ALA A 123 -16.40 15.56 6.22
N ARG A 124 -17.05 14.41 5.98
CA ARG A 124 -16.79 13.58 4.81
C ARG A 124 -17.07 14.33 3.50
N ARG A 125 -18.15 15.13 3.43
CA ARG A 125 -18.49 15.94 2.26
C ARG A 125 -17.51 17.07 1.98
N SER A 126 -16.70 17.49 2.96
CA SER A 126 -15.64 18.49 2.74
C SER A 126 -14.45 17.94 1.94
N GLY A 127 -14.43 16.62 1.67
CA GLY A 127 -13.37 15.97 0.90
C GLY A 127 -12.14 15.61 1.74
N VAL A 128 -12.19 15.78 3.07
CA VAL A 128 -11.09 15.34 3.93
C VAL A 128 -11.14 13.83 4.16
N GLU A 129 -9.97 13.24 4.25
CA GLU A 129 -9.76 11.85 4.66
C GLU A 129 -8.57 11.75 5.61
N TYR A 130 -8.36 10.61 6.22
CA TYR A 130 -7.18 10.31 7.03
C TYR A 130 -6.78 8.86 6.85
N ALA A 131 -5.57 8.51 7.26
CA ALA A 131 -5.04 7.17 7.05
C ALA A 131 -4.29 6.70 8.30
N LEU A 132 -4.46 5.43 8.65
CA LEU A 132 -3.78 4.79 9.78
C LEU A 132 -2.91 3.64 9.29
N PRO A 133 -1.70 3.46 9.84
CA PRO A 133 -0.79 2.42 9.37
C PRO A 133 -1.33 1.01 9.64
N VAL A 134 -0.93 0.06 8.79
CA VAL A 134 -1.21 -1.36 8.96
C VAL A 134 0.10 -2.12 9.10
N SER A 135 0.16 -3.08 10.02
CA SER A 135 1.34 -3.93 10.24
C SER A 135 0.95 -5.39 10.22
N ILE A 136 1.67 -6.19 9.44
CA ILE A 136 1.55 -7.64 9.36
C ILE A 136 2.88 -8.22 9.83
N GLY A 137 2.86 -9.06 10.87
CA GLY A 137 4.05 -9.70 11.45
C GLY A 137 4.64 -10.78 10.55
N ASP A 138 5.77 -11.31 10.97
CA ASP A 138 6.46 -12.38 10.25
C ASP A 138 5.64 -13.68 10.26
N GLY A 139 5.77 -14.49 9.21
CA GLY A 139 5.13 -15.80 9.10
C GLY A 139 3.60 -15.80 8.99
N VAL A 140 2.95 -14.62 8.97
CA VAL A 140 1.48 -14.51 8.88
C VAL A 140 0.96 -15.08 7.56
N TRP A 141 -0.17 -15.78 7.62
CA TRP A 141 -0.95 -16.18 6.45
C TRP A 141 -2.26 -15.41 6.39
N LEU A 142 -2.47 -14.65 5.32
CA LEU A 142 -3.74 -13.99 5.01
C LEU A 142 -4.50 -14.82 3.97
N GLY A 143 -5.68 -15.33 4.35
CA GLY A 143 -6.56 -16.11 3.48
C GLY A 143 -7.17 -15.28 2.34
N GLY A 144 -7.57 -15.96 1.26
CA GLY A 144 -8.08 -15.30 0.05
C GLY A 144 -9.29 -14.41 0.31
N GLY A 145 -9.28 -13.22 -0.29
CA GLY A 145 -10.34 -12.23 -0.14
C GLY A 145 -10.42 -11.54 1.23
N ALA A 146 -9.46 -11.76 2.13
CA ALA A 146 -9.41 -11.05 3.40
C ALA A 146 -9.24 -9.54 3.20
N ILE A 147 -9.91 -8.75 4.03
CA ILE A 147 -9.78 -7.30 4.05
C ILE A 147 -9.23 -6.85 5.40
N VAL A 148 -8.08 -6.19 5.39
CA VAL A 148 -7.42 -5.62 6.57
C VAL A 148 -7.65 -4.11 6.56
N GLY A 149 -8.32 -3.61 7.60
CA GLY A 149 -8.70 -2.19 7.72
C GLY A 149 -7.61 -1.30 8.35
N PRO A 150 -7.85 0.02 8.34
CA PRO A 150 -6.90 1.00 8.86
C PRO A 150 -6.57 0.80 10.34
N GLY A 151 -5.29 0.94 10.69
CA GLY A 151 -4.80 0.84 12.06
C GLY A 151 -4.67 -0.58 12.62
N VAL A 152 -4.91 -1.61 11.79
CA VAL A 152 -4.83 -3.02 12.22
C VAL A 152 -3.38 -3.48 12.30
N THR A 153 -3.07 -4.22 13.36
CA THR A 153 -1.83 -5.00 13.50
C THR A 153 -2.20 -6.47 13.62
N ILE A 154 -1.59 -7.32 12.79
CA ILE A 154 -1.70 -8.78 12.84
C ILE A 154 -0.34 -9.31 13.27
N GLY A 155 -0.30 -10.04 14.40
CA GLY A 155 0.89 -10.72 14.92
C GLY A 155 1.19 -12.02 14.17
N GLU A 156 2.21 -12.73 14.64
CA GLU A 156 2.59 -14.06 14.17
C GLU A 156 1.45 -15.08 14.34
#